data_734beffce7fda4cfd8cf4ba644e5a0be
#
_entry.id   734beffce7fda4cfd8cf4ba644e5a0be
#
_cell.length_a   1.000
_cell.length_b   1.000
_cell.length_c   1.000
_cell.angle_alpha   90.00
_cell.angle_beta   90.00
_cell.angle_gamma   90.00
#
_symmetry.space_group_name_H-M   'P 1'
#
loop_
_entity.id
_entity.type
_entity.pdbx_description
1 polymer ?
#
loop_
_entity_poly.entity_id
_entity_poly.type
_entity_poly.pdbx_seq_one_letter_code
_entity_poly.pdbx_strand_id
1 'polypeptide(L)'
;AARLVENAVRDHFDHFLTDNMERGKALLGEVMERMEERLKRKQEREIKRKTATNAKKLRLPGKLTDCSGEGDRETELFIVEGDSAGGRAKQARDRKTQAILPIRGKILNVASASADKIRANTEIADLSLAMGCGTRKDCDPETLRYDRIIIMTDADVDGAHIATLLMTFFFQEMPEVVRKGHLFLAQP
;
A
#
# COMPACT_ATOMS: atom_id res chain seq x y z
N ALA A 1 -24.05 26.87 -32.58
CA ALA A 1 -25.31 26.56 -31.88
C ALA A 1 -25.14 26.54 -30.34
N ALA A 2 -24.17 25.89 -29.78
CA ALA A 2 -23.99 25.76 -28.31
C ALA A 2 -23.79 27.12 -27.61
N ARG A 3 -22.93 27.99 -28.14
CA ARG A 3 -22.68 29.34 -27.58
C ARG A 3 -23.90 30.25 -27.57
N LEU A 4 -24.76 30.12 -28.59
CA LEU A 4 -26.01 30.93 -28.69
C LEU A 4 -27.01 30.51 -27.60
N VAL A 5 -27.13 29.21 -27.36
CA VAL A 5 -27.98 28.66 -26.30
C VAL A 5 -27.44 29.05 -24.92
N GLU A 6 -26.11 28.97 -24.73
CA GLU A 6 -25.46 29.34 -23.47
C GLU A 6 -25.69 30.82 -23.13
N ASN A 7 -25.52 31.73 -24.11
CA ASN A 7 -25.76 33.14 -23.89
C ASN A 7 -27.25 33.45 -23.62
N ALA A 8 -28.17 32.83 -24.37
CA ALA A 8 -29.60 33.01 -24.15
C ALA A 8 -30.05 32.52 -22.75
N VAL A 9 -29.50 31.37 -22.30
CA VAL A 9 -29.79 30.86 -20.95
C VAL A 9 -29.22 31.78 -19.88
N ARG A 10 -28.01 32.30 -20.07
CA ARG A 10 -27.37 33.23 -19.14
C ARG A 10 -28.18 34.51 -19.01
N ASP A 11 -28.54 35.15 -20.12
CA ASP A 11 -29.29 36.38 -20.13
C ASP A 11 -30.66 36.21 -19.48
N HIS A 12 -31.37 35.14 -19.80
CA HIS A 12 -32.65 34.82 -19.16
C HIS A 12 -32.55 34.57 -17.67
N PHE A 13 -31.46 33.89 -17.23
CA PHE A 13 -31.23 33.62 -15.83
C PHE A 13 -30.87 34.87 -15.04
N ASP A 14 -30.07 35.76 -15.62
CA ASP A 14 -29.72 37.06 -15.02
C ASP A 14 -30.98 37.95 -14.87
N HIS A 15 -31.86 38.01 -15.87
CA HIS A 15 -33.13 38.68 -15.76
C HIS A 15 -34.03 38.08 -14.69
N PHE A 16 -34.15 36.74 -14.67
CA PHE A 16 -34.94 36.05 -13.64
C PHE A 16 -34.45 36.36 -12.22
N LEU A 17 -33.12 36.34 -11.98
CA LEU A 17 -32.54 36.67 -10.69
C LEU A 17 -32.76 38.14 -10.30
N THR A 18 -32.74 39.06 -11.27
CA THR A 18 -32.96 40.48 -11.04
C THR A 18 -34.42 40.76 -10.68
N ASP A 19 -35.37 40.14 -11.40
CA ASP A 19 -36.81 40.33 -11.19
C ASP A 19 -37.32 39.58 -9.95
N ASN A 20 -36.60 38.51 -9.49
CA ASN A 20 -37.01 37.71 -8.37
C ASN A 20 -35.91 37.61 -7.28
N MET A 21 -35.48 38.76 -6.76
CA MET A 21 -34.37 38.89 -5.80
C MET A 21 -34.46 37.95 -4.58
N GLU A 22 -35.66 37.77 -4.04
CA GLU A 22 -35.84 36.88 -2.85
C GLU A 22 -35.64 35.39 -3.20
N ARG A 23 -36.11 34.99 -4.38
CA ARG A 23 -35.86 33.63 -4.89
C ARG A 23 -34.40 33.40 -5.26
N GLY A 24 -33.75 34.43 -5.79
CA GLY A 24 -32.32 34.43 -6.09
C GLY A 24 -31.47 34.26 -4.83
N LYS A 25 -31.79 34.98 -3.77
CA LYS A 25 -31.12 34.86 -2.46
C LYS A 25 -31.33 33.47 -1.85
N ALA A 26 -32.53 32.93 -1.88
CA ALA A 26 -32.83 31.59 -1.39
C ALA A 26 -32.04 30.52 -2.15
N LEU A 27 -32.00 30.58 -3.47
CA LEU A 27 -31.21 29.65 -4.31
C LEU A 27 -29.72 29.75 -4.01
N LEU A 28 -29.18 30.96 -3.86
CA LEU A 28 -27.79 31.19 -3.51
C LEU A 28 -27.45 30.60 -2.15
N GLY A 29 -28.35 30.75 -1.15
CA GLY A 29 -28.20 30.13 0.18
C GLY A 29 -28.09 28.62 0.09
N GLU A 30 -28.99 27.96 -0.66
CA GLU A 30 -28.96 26.51 -0.86
C GLU A 30 -27.69 26.02 -1.57
N VAL A 31 -27.23 26.76 -2.58
CA VAL A 31 -25.98 26.43 -3.29
C VAL A 31 -24.77 26.57 -2.38
N MET A 32 -24.70 27.63 -1.57
CA MET A 32 -23.62 27.83 -0.60
C MET A 32 -23.60 26.74 0.46
N GLU A 33 -24.75 26.38 1.03
CA GLU A 33 -24.86 25.32 2.02
C GLU A 33 -24.38 23.95 1.46
N ARG A 34 -24.83 23.59 0.27
CA ARG A 34 -24.36 22.38 -0.43
C ARG A 34 -22.87 22.42 -0.76
N MET A 35 -22.33 23.58 -1.08
CA MET A 35 -20.89 23.75 -1.33
C MET A 35 -20.08 23.55 -0.05
N GLU A 36 -20.52 24.14 1.06
CA GLU A 36 -19.88 23.94 2.37
C GLU A 36 -19.92 22.49 2.82
N GLU A 37 -21.05 21.81 2.67
CA GLU A 37 -21.15 20.37 2.95
C GLU A 37 -20.18 19.53 2.11
N ARG A 38 -20.06 19.83 0.80
CA ARG A 38 -19.11 19.13 -0.07
C ARG A 38 -17.67 19.37 0.36
N LEU A 39 -17.31 20.59 0.76
CA LEU A 39 -15.98 20.93 1.26
C LEU A 39 -15.70 20.21 2.57
N LYS A 40 -16.64 20.20 3.53
CA LYS A 40 -16.50 19.45 4.79
C LYS A 40 -16.29 17.95 4.53
N ARG A 41 -17.13 17.34 3.69
CA ARG A 41 -16.99 15.91 3.33
C ARG A 41 -15.65 15.62 2.63
N LYS A 42 -15.15 16.53 1.78
CA LYS A 42 -13.84 16.39 1.15
C LYS A 42 -12.71 16.47 2.17
N GLN A 43 -12.76 17.45 3.08
CA GLN A 43 -11.77 17.59 4.17
C GLN A 43 -11.77 16.39 5.12
N GLU A 44 -12.95 15.92 5.54
CA GLU A 44 -13.07 14.72 6.39
C GLU A 44 -12.48 13.46 5.73
N ARG A 45 -12.74 13.27 4.43
CA ARG A 45 -12.14 12.16 3.67
C ARG A 45 -10.62 12.29 3.58
N GLU A 46 -10.11 13.49 3.40
CA GLU A 46 -8.67 13.73 3.33
C GLU A 46 -7.98 13.53 4.68
N ILE A 47 -8.61 13.97 5.79
CA ILE A 47 -8.15 13.73 7.16
C ILE A 47 -8.17 12.23 7.45
N LYS A 48 -9.27 11.53 7.16
CA LYS A 48 -9.37 10.06 7.35
C LYS A 48 -8.31 9.30 6.55
N ARG A 49 -8.04 9.70 5.29
CA ARG A 49 -6.98 9.12 4.47
C ARG A 49 -5.60 9.36 5.09
N LYS A 50 -5.26 10.60 5.45
CA LYS A 50 -3.98 10.95 6.09
C LYS A 50 -3.77 10.21 7.41
N THR A 51 -4.81 10.10 8.24
CA THR A 51 -4.75 9.40 9.53
C THR A 51 -4.59 7.89 9.33
N ALA A 52 -5.32 7.29 8.39
CA ALA A 52 -5.20 5.87 8.06
C ALA A 52 -3.81 5.54 7.48
N THR A 53 -3.30 6.38 6.57
CA THR A 53 -1.96 6.22 5.98
C THR A 53 -0.86 6.36 7.02
N ASN A 54 -0.97 7.33 7.94
CA ASN A 54 0.00 7.50 9.04
C ASN A 54 -0.06 6.36 10.05
N ALA A 55 -1.24 5.86 10.40
CA ALA A 55 -1.39 4.71 11.31
C ALA A 55 -0.82 3.41 10.68
N LYS A 56 -0.99 3.20 9.38
CA LYS A 56 -0.35 2.10 8.65
C LYS A 56 1.17 2.24 8.61
N LYS A 57 1.70 3.44 8.30
CA LYS A 57 3.15 3.70 8.28
C LYS A 57 3.82 3.51 9.64
N LEU A 58 3.15 3.87 10.75
CA LEU A 58 3.67 3.68 12.11
C LEU A 58 3.77 2.20 12.53
N ARG A 59 3.06 1.29 11.85
CA ARG A 59 3.11 -0.16 12.11
C ARG A 59 4.08 -0.92 11.22
N LEU A 60 4.62 -0.29 10.18
CA LEU A 60 5.53 -0.96 9.24
C LEU A 60 6.96 -1.00 9.78
N PRO A 61 7.74 -2.04 9.42
CA PRO A 61 9.15 -2.11 9.78
C PRO A 61 9.93 -0.90 9.30
N GLY A 62 10.76 -0.32 10.17
CA GLY A 62 11.54 0.88 9.83
C GLY A 62 12.53 0.67 8.68
N LYS A 63 12.93 -0.58 8.41
CA LYS A 63 13.80 -0.97 7.30
C LYS A 63 13.07 -1.11 5.96
N LEU A 64 11.73 -1.25 5.97
CA LEU A 64 10.93 -1.33 4.76
C LEU A 64 10.91 0.01 4.04
N THR A 65 11.27 0.00 2.78
CA THR A 65 11.07 1.14 1.87
C THR A 65 9.89 0.84 0.98
N ASP A 66 8.72 1.33 1.39
CA ASP A 66 7.45 1.03 0.74
C ASP A 66 7.28 1.74 -0.61
N CYS A 67 6.39 1.21 -1.45
CA CYS A 67 5.94 1.86 -2.68
C CYS A 67 4.77 2.81 -2.40
N SER A 68 4.54 3.77 -3.31
CA SER A 68 3.48 4.75 -3.18
C SER A 68 2.15 4.35 -3.84
N GLY A 69 2.14 3.29 -4.64
CA GLY A 69 0.95 2.75 -5.31
C GLY A 69 0.05 2.04 -4.31
N GLU A 70 -0.95 2.74 -3.76
CA GLU A 70 -2.01 2.11 -2.97
C GLU A 70 -3.12 1.63 -3.90
N GLY A 71 -3.31 0.32 -4.01
CA GLY A 71 -4.45 -0.29 -4.71
C GLY A 71 -4.27 -0.58 -6.19
N ASP A 72 -3.11 -0.31 -6.78
CA ASP A 72 -2.77 -0.79 -8.11
C ASP A 72 -2.28 -2.25 -8.03
N ARG A 73 -2.89 -3.11 -8.83
CA ARG A 73 -2.61 -4.56 -8.88
C ARG A 73 -1.31 -4.91 -9.60
N GLU A 74 -0.21 -4.21 -9.33
CA GLU A 74 1.11 -4.52 -9.91
C GLU A 74 2.23 -4.17 -8.93
N THR A 75 1.93 -4.24 -7.62
CA THR A 75 2.92 -3.91 -6.60
C THR A 75 3.82 -5.10 -6.31
N GLU A 76 5.11 -4.84 -6.17
CA GLU A 76 6.14 -5.84 -5.94
C GLU A 76 6.92 -5.53 -4.67
N LEU A 77 7.16 -6.56 -3.85
CA LEU A 77 8.08 -6.45 -2.73
C LEU A 77 9.34 -7.26 -3.03
N PHE A 78 10.47 -6.59 -3.08
CA PHE A 78 11.78 -7.24 -3.17
C PHE A 78 12.36 -7.44 -1.77
N ILE A 79 12.56 -8.69 -1.40
CA ILE A 79 13.28 -9.09 -0.18
C ILE A 79 14.74 -9.28 -0.58
N VAL A 80 15.62 -8.42 -0.10
CA VAL A 80 17.02 -8.38 -0.52
C VAL A 80 17.96 -8.69 0.63
N GLU A 81 19.10 -9.32 0.33
CA GLU A 81 20.11 -9.65 1.31
C GLU A 81 20.99 -8.45 1.66
N GLY A 82 20.93 -8.05 2.94
CA GLY A 82 21.78 -7.01 3.51
C GLY A 82 21.43 -5.57 3.15
N ASP A 83 21.98 -4.65 3.92
CA ASP A 83 21.73 -3.22 3.77
C ASP A 83 22.38 -2.65 2.51
N SER A 84 23.51 -3.22 2.04
CA SER A 84 24.23 -2.75 0.85
C SER A 84 23.42 -3.00 -0.43
N ALA A 85 22.93 -4.24 -0.63
CA ALA A 85 22.05 -4.56 -1.74
C ALA A 85 20.72 -3.80 -1.62
N GLY A 86 20.17 -3.70 -0.41
CA GLY A 86 19.00 -2.89 -0.11
C GLY A 86 19.16 -1.42 -0.51
N GLY A 87 20.33 -0.83 -0.27
CA GLY A 87 20.64 0.55 -0.67
C GLY A 87 20.63 0.75 -2.18
N ARG A 88 21.24 -0.17 -2.94
CA ARG A 88 21.27 -0.14 -4.42
C ARG A 88 19.86 -0.36 -5.00
N ALA A 89 19.14 -1.35 -4.48
CA ALA A 89 17.78 -1.64 -4.91
C ALA A 89 16.83 -0.46 -4.66
N LYS A 90 16.96 0.25 -3.51
CA LYS A 90 16.20 1.47 -3.21
C LYS A 90 16.42 2.60 -4.22
N GLN A 91 17.64 2.72 -4.75
CA GLN A 91 17.97 3.74 -5.77
C GLN A 91 17.43 3.37 -7.16
N ALA A 92 17.47 2.10 -7.52
CA ALA A 92 17.10 1.60 -8.84
C ALA A 92 15.60 1.35 -9.04
N ARG A 93 14.83 1.18 -7.95
CA ARG A 93 13.42 0.75 -7.99
C ARG A 93 12.48 1.77 -8.64
N ASP A 94 11.38 1.33 -9.18
CA ASP A 94 10.22 2.17 -9.40
C ASP A 94 9.52 2.45 -8.04
N ARG A 95 9.48 3.73 -7.66
CA ARG A 95 8.91 4.15 -6.38
C ARG A 95 7.39 3.97 -6.30
N LYS A 96 6.71 3.85 -7.42
CA LYS A 96 5.26 3.68 -7.46
C LYS A 96 4.86 2.25 -7.14
N THR A 97 5.53 1.28 -7.76
CA THR A 97 5.11 -0.13 -7.75
C THR A 97 6.04 -1.03 -6.94
N GLN A 98 7.31 -0.64 -6.69
CA GLN A 98 8.30 -1.51 -6.08
C GLN A 98 8.68 -1.08 -4.67
N ALA A 99 8.52 -1.99 -3.72
CA ALA A 99 8.96 -1.87 -2.33
C ALA A 99 10.21 -2.71 -2.09
N ILE A 100 11.07 -2.27 -1.15
CA ILE A 100 12.33 -2.97 -0.80
C ILE A 100 12.35 -3.25 0.69
N LEU A 101 12.57 -4.52 1.06
CA LEU A 101 12.79 -4.98 2.42
C LEU A 101 14.16 -5.65 2.53
N PRO A 102 15.18 -4.98 3.06
CA PRO A 102 16.46 -5.62 3.34
C PRO A 102 16.34 -6.52 4.56
N ILE A 103 16.91 -7.73 4.48
CA ILE A 103 17.06 -8.65 5.60
C ILE A 103 18.52 -8.73 6.01
N ARG A 104 18.77 -8.77 7.33
CA ARG A 104 20.12 -8.82 7.87
C ARG A 104 20.47 -10.26 8.25
N GLY A 105 21.34 -10.87 7.44
CA GLY A 105 21.84 -12.21 7.68
C GLY A 105 20.78 -13.30 7.55
N LYS A 106 21.08 -14.48 8.10
CA LYS A 106 20.20 -15.64 8.04
C LYS A 106 19.02 -15.49 8.99
N ILE A 107 17.80 -15.57 8.48
CA ILE A 107 16.60 -15.56 9.31
C ILE A 107 16.49 -16.87 10.10
N LEU A 108 15.68 -16.84 11.15
CA LEU A 108 15.38 -18.01 11.95
C LEU A 108 14.74 -19.12 11.09
N ASN A 109 15.26 -20.34 11.20
CA ASN A 109 14.61 -21.50 10.57
C ASN A 109 13.31 -21.85 11.32
N VAL A 110 12.18 -21.45 10.75
CA VAL A 110 10.85 -21.65 11.38
C VAL A 110 10.44 -23.14 11.44
N ALA A 111 11.05 -24.01 10.61
CA ALA A 111 10.74 -25.44 10.63
C ALA A 111 11.26 -26.15 11.89
N SER A 112 12.34 -25.64 12.48
CA SER A 112 12.96 -26.22 13.67
C SER A 112 12.80 -25.39 14.94
N ALA A 113 12.27 -24.18 14.83
CA ALA A 113 12.12 -23.24 15.94
C ALA A 113 10.81 -23.44 16.70
N SER A 114 10.84 -23.23 18.02
CA SER A 114 9.63 -23.19 18.83
C SER A 114 8.79 -21.94 18.52
N ALA A 115 7.48 -22.02 18.76
CA ALA A 115 6.56 -20.91 18.53
C ALA A 115 6.98 -19.62 19.27
N ASP A 116 7.54 -19.75 20.47
CA ASP A 116 7.99 -18.58 21.25
C ASP A 116 9.22 -17.92 20.62
N LYS A 117 10.16 -18.72 20.08
CA LYS A 117 11.31 -18.19 19.34
C LYS A 117 10.89 -17.47 18.06
N ILE A 118 9.91 -18.00 17.35
CA ILE A 118 9.37 -17.39 16.14
C ILE A 118 8.73 -16.04 16.48
N ARG A 119 7.92 -15.96 17.54
CA ARG A 119 7.27 -14.70 17.99
C ARG A 119 8.27 -13.66 18.49
N ALA A 120 9.35 -14.08 19.11
CA ALA A 120 10.38 -13.18 19.64
C ALA A 120 11.37 -12.69 18.57
N ASN A 121 11.36 -13.27 17.37
CA ASN A 121 12.31 -12.92 16.30
C ASN A 121 11.86 -11.68 15.55
N THR A 122 12.66 -10.63 15.59
CA THR A 122 12.35 -9.34 14.97
C THR A 122 12.29 -9.41 13.44
N GLU A 123 13.16 -10.21 12.79
CA GLU A 123 13.14 -10.39 11.33
C GLU A 123 11.86 -11.06 10.85
N ILE A 124 11.39 -12.07 11.57
CA ILE A 124 10.11 -12.75 11.29
C ILE A 124 8.93 -11.80 11.53
N ALA A 125 8.97 -11.03 12.62
CA ALA A 125 7.94 -10.03 12.89
C ALA A 125 7.88 -8.96 11.80
N ASP A 126 9.03 -8.46 11.37
CA ASP A 126 9.14 -7.47 10.29
C ASP A 126 8.61 -8.01 8.95
N LEU A 127 8.95 -9.25 8.60
CA LEU A 127 8.41 -9.91 7.42
C LEU A 127 6.88 -10.00 7.49
N SER A 128 6.34 -10.48 8.60
CA SER A 128 4.90 -10.63 8.79
C SER A 128 4.16 -9.28 8.72
N LEU A 129 4.72 -8.24 9.33
CA LEU A 129 4.18 -6.87 9.26
C LEU A 129 4.24 -6.28 7.85
N ALA A 130 5.33 -6.53 7.12
CA ALA A 130 5.48 -6.07 5.75
C ALA A 130 4.45 -6.70 4.82
N MET A 131 4.15 -8.00 5.00
CA MET A 131 3.13 -8.71 4.20
C MET A 131 1.70 -8.23 4.52
N GLY A 132 1.38 -8.00 5.77
CA GLY A 132 0.08 -7.49 6.21
C GLY A 132 -1.09 -8.47 6.13
N CYS A 133 -0.86 -9.71 5.69
CA CYS A 133 -1.90 -10.73 5.49
C CYS A 133 -2.10 -11.68 6.67
N GLY A 134 -1.39 -11.48 7.79
CA GLY A 134 -1.40 -12.41 8.92
C GLY A 134 -0.52 -13.64 8.69
N THR A 135 -0.56 -14.60 9.63
CA THR A 135 0.24 -15.83 9.58
C THR A 135 -0.59 -17.06 9.91
N ARG A 136 -0.22 -18.22 9.39
CA ARG A 136 -0.87 -19.52 9.64
C ARG A 136 -2.37 -19.50 9.35
N LYS A 137 -3.20 -19.74 10.37
CA LYS A 137 -4.67 -19.78 10.25
C LYS A 137 -5.28 -18.41 9.95
N ASP A 138 -4.60 -17.33 10.35
CA ASP A 138 -5.04 -15.95 10.16
C ASP A 138 -4.49 -15.35 8.86
N CYS A 139 -3.81 -16.14 8.02
CA CYS A 139 -3.28 -15.68 6.75
C CYS A 139 -4.39 -15.57 5.71
N ASP A 140 -4.76 -14.33 5.39
CA ASP A 140 -5.70 -14.01 4.33
C ASP A 140 -4.96 -13.36 3.15
N PRO A 141 -4.75 -14.07 2.04
CA PRO A 141 -4.03 -13.55 0.88
C PRO A 141 -4.74 -12.38 0.19
N GLU A 142 -6.04 -12.17 0.40
CA GLU A 142 -6.76 -11.00 -0.13
C GLU A 142 -6.33 -9.69 0.57
N THR A 143 -5.76 -9.79 1.77
CA THR A 143 -5.22 -8.65 2.53
C THR A 143 -3.73 -8.44 2.32
N LEU A 144 -3.09 -9.26 1.46
CA LEU A 144 -1.68 -9.14 1.10
C LEU A 144 -1.40 -7.75 0.50
N ARG A 145 -0.33 -7.11 0.98
CA ARG A 145 -0.01 -5.73 0.58
C ARG A 145 0.61 -5.60 -0.80
N TYR A 146 1.18 -6.67 -1.33
CA TYR A 146 1.88 -6.69 -2.61
C TYR A 146 1.41 -7.85 -3.46
N ASP A 147 1.27 -7.64 -4.75
CA ASP A 147 0.86 -8.70 -5.69
C ASP A 147 1.95 -9.73 -5.90
N ARG A 148 3.20 -9.31 -5.84
CA ARG A 148 4.37 -10.18 -6.01
C ARG A 148 5.37 -9.97 -4.90
N ILE A 149 5.85 -11.07 -4.35
CA ILE A 149 6.93 -11.12 -3.36
C ILE A 149 8.12 -11.78 -4.03
N ILE A 150 9.21 -11.07 -4.19
CA ILE A 150 10.38 -11.52 -4.93
C ILE A 150 11.56 -11.65 -3.98
N ILE A 151 12.03 -12.88 -3.77
CA ILE A 151 13.24 -13.16 -3.02
C ILE A 151 14.42 -12.94 -3.95
N MET A 152 15.32 -12.03 -3.59
CA MET A 152 16.51 -11.67 -4.36
C MET A 152 17.74 -11.71 -3.44
N THR A 153 18.46 -12.79 -3.50
CA THR A 153 19.71 -13.05 -2.73
C THR A 153 20.89 -13.17 -3.66
N ASP A 154 22.09 -13.07 -3.12
CA ASP A 154 23.33 -13.24 -3.89
C ASP A 154 23.45 -14.66 -4.46
N ALA A 155 24.14 -14.80 -5.59
CA ALA A 155 24.34 -16.09 -6.30
C ALA A 155 25.47 -16.91 -5.64
N ASP A 156 25.44 -17.07 -4.34
CA ASP A 156 26.40 -17.85 -3.59
C ASP A 156 25.71 -18.82 -2.62
N VAL A 157 26.50 -19.59 -1.87
CA VAL A 157 26.00 -20.62 -0.92
C VAL A 157 25.18 -19.99 0.20
N ASP A 158 25.57 -18.82 0.69
CA ASP A 158 24.87 -18.13 1.78
C ASP A 158 23.54 -17.55 1.28
N GLY A 159 23.52 -16.95 0.09
CA GLY A 159 22.30 -16.46 -0.53
C GLY A 159 21.31 -17.57 -0.84
N ALA A 160 21.78 -18.73 -1.34
CA ALA A 160 20.92 -19.90 -1.54
C ALA A 160 20.32 -20.41 -0.22
N HIS A 161 21.09 -20.37 0.86
CA HIS A 161 20.60 -20.74 2.20
C HIS A 161 19.56 -19.73 2.72
N ILE A 162 19.79 -18.43 2.55
CA ILE A 162 18.83 -17.39 2.95
C ILE A 162 17.53 -17.53 2.16
N ALA A 163 17.61 -17.75 0.85
CA ALA A 163 16.45 -18.00 0.01
C ALA A 163 15.64 -19.22 0.50
N THR A 164 16.33 -20.31 0.86
CA THR A 164 15.69 -21.52 1.41
C THR A 164 14.97 -21.22 2.73
N LEU A 165 15.58 -20.47 3.63
CA LEU A 165 14.95 -20.09 4.90
C LEU A 165 13.73 -19.22 4.70
N LEU A 166 13.77 -18.27 3.75
CA LEU A 166 12.63 -17.44 3.37
C LEU A 166 11.51 -18.26 2.76
N MET A 167 11.81 -19.13 1.81
CA MET A 167 10.81 -20.03 1.23
C MET A 167 10.16 -20.91 2.31
N THR A 168 10.95 -21.43 3.27
CA THR A 168 10.44 -22.19 4.40
C THR A 168 9.51 -21.36 5.28
N PHE A 169 9.84 -20.08 5.52
CA PHE A 169 8.98 -19.17 6.25
C PHE A 169 7.65 -18.98 5.54
N PHE A 170 7.64 -18.64 4.26
CA PHE A 170 6.40 -18.44 3.51
C PHE A 170 5.56 -19.71 3.44
N PHE A 171 6.20 -20.85 3.21
CA PHE A 171 5.49 -22.14 3.14
C PHE A 171 4.80 -22.51 4.45
N GLN A 172 5.43 -22.26 5.60
CA GLN A 172 4.88 -22.63 6.91
C GLN A 172 3.96 -21.58 7.52
N GLU A 173 4.34 -20.30 7.40
CA GLU A 173 3.60 -19.22 8.04
C GLU A 173 2.54 -18.57 7.12
N MET A 174 2.72 -18.67 5.78
CA MET A 174 1.83 -18.06 4.79
C MET A 174 1.56 -18.99 3.58
N PRO A 175 1.04 -20.21 3.80
CA PRO A 175 0.90 -21.20 2.73
C PRO A 175 -0.01 -20.76 1.60
N GLU A 176 -1.04 -19.95 1.87
CA GLU A 176 -1.96 -19.46 0.85
C GLU A 176 -1.30 -18.46 -0.11
N VAL A 177 -0.34 -17.67 0.36
CA VAL A 177 0.47 -16.77 -0.47
C VAL A 177 1.28 -17.58 -1.50
N VAL A 178 1.84 -18.70 -1.07
CA VAL A 178 2.57 -19.61 -1.97
C VAL A 178 1.64 -20.31 -2.95
N ARG A 179 0.50 -20.83 -2.48
CA ARG A 179 -0.48 -21.55 -3.34
C ARG A 179 -1.08 -20.65 -4.42
N LYS A 180 -1.34 -19.39 -4.12
CA LYS A 180 -1.87 -18.41 -5.07
C LYS A 180 -0.80 -17.86 -6.03
N GLY A 181 0.46 -18.26 -5.89
CA GLY A 181 1.54 -17.89 -6.81
C GLY A 181 2.05 -16.47 -6.63
N HIS A 182 1.97 -15.90 -5.43
CA HIS A 182 2.49 -14.56 -5.14
C HIS A 182 3.98 -14.55 -4.82
N LEU A 183 4.61 -15.71 -4.56
CA LEU A 183 6.01 -15.82 -4.20
C LEU A 183 6.88 -16.20 -5.39
N PHE A 184 7.94 -15.43 -5.63
CA PHE A 184 8.90 -15.60 -6.71
C PHE A 184 10.32 -15.65 -6.17
N LEU A 185 11.19 -16.34 -6.89
CA LEU A 185 12.63 -16.37 -6.65
C LEU A 185 13.33 -15.73 -7.85
N ALA A 186 14.07 -14.65 -7.60
CA ALA A 186 14.90 -14.07 -8.65
C ALA A 186 16.07 -15.00 -8.94
N GLN A 187 16.29 -15.30 -10.20
CA GLN A 187 17.47 -16.02 -10.65
C GLN A 187 18.48 -14.99 -11.18
N PRO A 188 19.74 -15.04 -10.69
CA PRO A 188 20.80 -14.16 -11.14
C PRO A 188 21.27 -14.48 -12.54
#